data_b6bc6d6d3b9f5fe63fd7096dff1f0fd1
#
_entry.id   b6bc6d6d3b9f5fe63fd7096dff1f0fd1
#
_cell.length_a   1.000
_cell.length_b   1.000
_cell.length_c   1.000
_cell.angle_alpha   90.00
_cell.angle_beta   90.00
_cell.angle_gamma   90.00
#
_symmetry.space_group_name_H-M   'P 1'
#
loop_
_entity.id
_entity.type
_entity.pdbx_description
1 polymer ?
#
loop_
_entity_poly.entity_id
_entity_poly.type
_entity_poly.pdbx_seq_one_letter_code
_entity_poly.pdbx_strand_id
1 'polypeptide(L)'
;MSKTYETVIGLEVHVELATKTKIFCGCSTAFGGAPNSHTCPVCTGMPGSLPVLNKQVVEYAMAVGLATNCTITQYCKFDRKNYFYPDNPQNYQISQLYLPICRNGGVEIETAAGKKTIGIHEIHMEEDAGKLVHDEWEDVSIVDYNRSGVPLIEIVSEPDMRSAEEVIAYLEKLRLIIQYLGASDCKLNEGSMRADVNLSVREAGAAEFGTRTEMKNLNSFKAIARAIEGERARQIELIEEGKKDPWKTRRWDDNKESSHAMRSKEDAQDYRYFPEPDLVPVVISDEWIERVKARQPEMRDEKLIRYQDEFGLPKYDAEILTGDKSFADLFEAAAAICGKPKKVSNWIMTETIRLLKENEMDPDQIRFSPEHLAKLVDLADAGSVTNTVAKEVFEKVFKEDIDPEAYVKEKGLLTVNDEGALRETVAKVVAENPQSVEDYHNGKEKAIGFLVGQTMKAMKGKANPALVNQILKELL
;
A
#
# COMPACT_ATOMS: atom_id res chain seq x y z
N MET A 1 -26.59 -0.22 36.90
CA MET A 1 -25.24 -0.06 36.32
C MET A 1 -25.42 -0.14 34.82
N SER A 2 -24.87 0.78 34.05
CA SER A 2 -24.89 0.65 32.58
C SER A 2 -24.07 -0.58 32.20
N LYS A 3 -24.64 -1.45 31.39
CA LYS A 3 -23.92 -2.62 30.86
C LYS A 3 -22.77 -2.12 30.00
N THR A 4 -21.62 -2.74 30.15
CA THR A 4 -20.47 -2.51 29.26
C THR A 4 -20.39 -3.68 28.26
N TYR A 5 -20.07 -3.38 26.99
CA TYR A 5 -20.02 -4.35 25.92
C TYR A 5 -18.61 -4.47 25.35
N GLU A 6 -18.23 -5.69 25.04
CA GLU A 6 -16.98 -6.03 24.36
C GLU A 6 -17.29 -6.47 22.92
N THR A 7 -16.57 -5.90 21.98
CA THR A 7 -16.59 -6.33 20.57
C THR A 7 -15.52 -7.39 20.37
N VAL A 8 -15.84 -8.43 19.62
CA VAL A 8 -14.90 -9.51 19.24
C VAL A 8 -14.86 -9.58 17.73
N ILE A 9 -13.67 -9.42 17.16
CA ILE A 9 -13.49 -9.31 15.71
C ILE A 9 -12.40 -10.28 15.25
N GLY A 10 -12.72 -11.04 14.19
CA GLY A 10 -11.79 -11.80 13.36
C GLY A 10 -11.92 -11.37 11.90
N LEU A 11 -10.88 -11.60 11.12
CA LEU A 11 -10.81 -11.22 9.71
C LEU A 11 -10.50 -12.44 8.84
N GLU A 12 -11.07 -12.43 7.64
CA GLU A 12 -10.66 -13.24 6.50
C GLU A 12 -10.10 -12.27 5.46
N VAL A 13 -8.79 -12.35 5.20
CA VAL A 13 -8.09 -11.45 4.28
C VAL A 13 -7.64 -12.21 3.06
N HIS A 14 -8.22 -11.88 1.91
CA HIS A 14 -7.86 -12.46 0.62
C HIS A 14 -6.85 -11.55 -0.09
N VAL A 15 -5.80 -12.16 -0.63
CA VAL A 15 -4.73 -11.43 -1.32
C VAL A 15 -4.40 -12.13 -2.64
N GLU A 16 -4.57 -11.41 -3.75
CA GLU A 16 -4.09 -11.86 -5.07
C GLU A 16 -2.56 -11.81 -5.12
N LEU A 17 -1.94 -12.92 -5.51
CA LEU A 17 -0.48 -13.03 -5.57
C LEU A 17 0.07 -12.51 -6.91
N ALA A 18 1.16 -11.77 -6.83
CA ALA A 18 1.84 -11.13 -7.97
C ALA A 18 2.65 -12.13 -8.83
N THR A 19 2.03 -13.24 -9.21
CA THR A 19 2.62 -14.20 -10.14
C THR A 19 2.36 -13.78 -11.58
N LYS A 20 3.20 -14.19 -12.51
CA LYS A 20 3.01 -13.91 -13.95
C LYS A 20 1.90 -14.76 -14.57
N THR A 21 1.65 -15.93 -13.98
CA THR A 21 0.66 -16.89 -14.48
C THR A 21 -0.27 -17.32 -13.36
N LYS A 22 -1.45 -17.78 -13.73
CA LYS A 22 -2.47 -18.29 -12.82
C LYS A 22 -1.99 -19.48 -12.00
N ILE A 23 -2.77 -19.82 -10.94
CA ILE A 23 -2.36 -20.86 -9.99
C ILE A 23 -2.24 -22.24 -10.62
N PHE A 24 -3.12 -22.59 -11.57
CA PHE A 24 -3.19 -23.94 -12.16
C PHE A 24 -3.00 -23.99 -13.67
N CYS A 25 -2.67 -22.86 -14.33
CA CYS A 25 -2.42 -22.81 -15.78
C CYS A 25 -1.42 -21.69 -16.14
N GLY A 26 -1.06 -21.62 -17.44
CA GLY A 26 -0.12 -20.63 -17.96
C GLY A 26 -0.73 -19.30 -18.39
N CYS A 27 -2.03 -19.04 -18.16
CA CYS A 27 -2.65 -17.78 -18.52
C CYS A 27 -2.11 -16.61 -17.69
N SER A 28 -2.09 -15.42 -18.30
CA SER A 28 -1.64 -14.20 -17.63
C SER A 28 -2.54 -13.81 -16.46
N THR A 29 -1.95 -13.25 -15.40
CA THR A 29 -2.62 -12.63 -14.27
C THR A 29 -2.72 -11.10 -14.40
N ALA A 30 -2.24 -10.53 -15.53
CA ALA A 30 -2.21 -9.08 -15.72
C ALA A 30 -3.61 -8.47 -15.64
N PHE A 31 -3.74 -7.41 -14.84
CA PHE A 31 -4.98 -6.65 -14.68
C PHE A 31 -5.28 -5.80 -15.94
N GLY A 32 -6.57 -5.56 -16.23
CA GLY A 32 -7.00 -4.63 -17.28
C GLY A 32 -6.97 -5.19 -18.72
N GLY A 33 -6.80 -6.51 -18.90
CA GLY A 33 -6.94 -7.14 -20.22
C GLY A 33 -8.38 -7.08 -20.75
N ALA A 34 -8.56 -7.19 -22.07
CA ALA A 34 -9.89 -7.31 -22.68
C ALA A 34 -10.64 -8.51 -22.05
N PRO A 35 -11.97 -8.42 -21.81
CA PRO A 35 -12.73 -9.50 -21.19
C PRO A 35 -12.49 -10.87 -21.87
N ASN A 36 -12.27 -11.89 -21.06
CA ASN A 36 -12.00 -13.27 -21.49
C ASN A 36 -10.79 -13.47 -22.42
N SER A 37 -9.81 -12.54 -22.41
CA SER A 37 -8.58 -12.66 -23.22
C SER A 37 -7.48 -13.46 -22.53
N HIS A 38 -7.52 -13.60 -21.21
CA HIS A 38 -6.55 -14.35 -20.39
C HIS A 38 -7.16 -15.68 -19.92
N THR A 39 -7.66 -16.48 -20.83
CA THR A 39 -8.36 -17.73 -20.53
C THR A 39 -7.81 -18.92 -21.34
N CYS A 40 -7.98 -20.12 -20.78
CA CYS A 40 -7.67 -21.39 -21.44
C CYS A 40 -8.62 -22.48 -20.94
N PRO A 41 -8.63 -23.70 -21.52
CA PRO A 41 -9.50 -24.78 -21.07
C PRO A 41 -9.40 -25.10 -19.57
N VAL A 42 -8.25 -24.91 -18.93
CA VAL A 42 -8.07 -25.18 -17.49
C VAL A 42 -8.84 -24.15 -16.66
N CYS A 43 -8.55 -22.85 -16.81
CA CYS A 43 -9.18 -21.81 -15.97
C CYS A 43 -10.65 -21.52 -16.35
N THR A 44 -11.16 -22.08 -17.46
CA THR A 44 -12.59 -22.07 -17.81
C THR A 44 -13.29 -23.38 -17.50
N GLY A 45 -12.64 -24.33 -16.83
CA GLY A 45 -13.25 -25.56 -16.35
C GLY A 45 -13.73 -26.51 -17.46
N MET A 46 -13.07 -26.52 -18.62
CA MET A 46 -13.45 -27.38 -19.73
C MET A 46 -13.23 -28.85 -19.38
N PRO A 47 -14.15 -29.76 -19.77
CA PRO A 47 -14.00 -31.19 -19.51
C PRO A 47 -12.68 -31.76 -20.06
N GLY A 48 -11.98 -32.54 -19.23
CA GLY A 48 -10.72 -33.19 -19.58
C GLY A 48 -9.47 -32.33 -19.40
N SER A 49 -9.61 -31.08 -18.98
CA SER A 49 -8.46 -30.25 -18.59
C SER A 49 -8.00 -30.57 -17.16
N LEU A 50 -6.70 -30.52 -16.92
CA LEU A 50 -6.10 -30.81 -15.61
C LEU A 50 -5.32 -29.62 -15.08
N PRO A 51 -5.42 -29.33 -13.76
CA PRO A 51 -4.66 -28.28 -13.11
C PRO A 51 -3.17 -28.65 -12.97
N VAL A 52 -2.29 -27.65 -13.05
CA VAL A 52 -0.85 -27.81 -12.76
C VAL A 52 -0.44 -26.68 -11.82
N LEU A 53 -0.03 -27.03 -10.60
CA LEU A 53 0.27 -26.03 -9.55
C LEU A 53 1.48 -25.14 -9.90
N ASN A 54 1.29 -23.85 -9.82
CA ASN A 54 2.34 -22.85 -9.96
C ASN A 54 3.24 -22.82 -8.70
N LYS A 55 4.50 -23.17 -8.86
CA LYS A 55 5.49 -23.21 -7.77
C LYS A 55 5.66 -21.85 -7.08
N GLN A 56 5.58 -20.73 -7.82
CA GLN A 56 5.76 -19.40 -7.26
C GLN A 56 4.65 -19.05 -6.25
N VAL A 57 3.43 -19.58 -6.45
CA VAL A 57 2.32 -19.43 -5.49
C VAL A 57 2.68 -20.04 -4.15
N VAL A 58 3.25 -21.25 -4.15
CA VAL A 58 3.70 -21.94 -2.94
C VAL A 58 4.82 -21.14 -2.25
N GLU A 59 5.77 -20.62 -3.01
CA GLU A 59 6.88 -19.82 -2.46
C GLU A 59 6.40 -18.50 -1.85
N TYR A 60 5.44 -17.81 -2.48
CA TYR A 60 4.84 -16.60 -1.91
C TYR A 60 4.01 -16.89 -0.65
N ALA A 61 3.19 -17.94 -0.67
CA ALA A 61 2.42 -18.35 0.51
C ALA A 61 3.33 -18.69 1.71
N MET A 62 4.42 -19.42 1.45
CA MET A 62 5.44 -19.70 2.49
C MET A 62 6.13 -18.42 2.97
N ALA A 63 6.48 -17.50 2.06
CA ALA A 63 7.13 -16.24 2.42
C ALA A 63 6.26 -15.39 3.34
N VAL A 64 4.96 -15.29 3.03
CA VAL A 64 3.98 -14.59 3.89
C VAL A 64 3.85 -15.30 5.23
N GLY A 65 3.72 -16.65 5.23
CA GLY A 65 3.66 -17.44 6.45
C GLY A 65 4.88 -17.23 7.36
N LEU A 66 6.08 -17.29 6.80
CA LEU A 66 7.32 -17.07 7.57
C LEU A 66 7.40 -15.65 8.14
N ALA A 67 7.04 -14.64 7.35
CA ALA A 67 7.04 -13.23 7.79
C ALA A 67 5.96 -12.91 8.84
N THR A 68 4.94 -13.75 8.94
CA THR A 68 3.88 -13.65 9.95
C THR A 68 4.00 -14.71 11.05
N ASN A 69 5.18 -15.30 11.22
CA ASN A 69 5.50 -16.26 12.25
C ASN A 69 4.65 -17.53 12.25
N CYS A 70 4.11 -17.92 11.10
CA CYS A 70 3.37 -19.16 10.95
C CYS A 70 4.29 -20.38 10.90
N THR A 71 3.74 -21.51 11.33
CA THR A 71 4.33 -22.83 11.07
C THR A 71 3.95 -23.27 9.65
N ILE A 72 4.94 -23.66 8.84
CA ILE A 72 4.72 -24.20 7.50
C ILE A 72 4.30 -25.66 7.60
N THR A 73 3.19 -26.02 6.95
CA THR A 73 2.71 -27.39 6.85
C THR A 73 3.51 -28.10 5.75
N GLN A 74 4.44 -28.97 6.15
CA GLN A 74 5.34 -29.65 5.20
C GLN A 74 4.64 -30.67 4.28
N TYR A 75 3.48 -31.15 4.67
CA TYR A 75 2.61 -31.97 3.82
C TYR A 75 1.25 -31.29 3.75
N CYS A 76 1.00 -30.54 2.70
CA CYS A 76 -0.27 -29.87 2.46
C CYS A 76 -0.92 -30.36 1.16
N LYS A 77 -2.22 -30.20 1.05
CA LYS A 77 -2.99 -30.64 -0.11
C LYS A 77 -4.11 -29.67 -0.41
N PHE A 78 -4.62 -29.75 -1.62
CA PHE A 78 -5.82 -29.04 -2.04
C PHE A 78 -7.07 -29.86 -1.83
N ASP A 79 -8.18 -29.17 -1.66
CA ASP A 79 -9.53 -29.70 -1.52
C ASP A 79 -10.46 -28.96 -2.49
N ARG A 80 -11.56 -29.61 -2.90
CA ARG A 80 -12.62 -28.99 -3.69
C ARG A 80 -13.69 -28.44 -2.76
N LYS A 81 -13.94 -27.12 -2.88
CA LYS A 81 -15.07 -26.41 -2.28
C LYS A 81 -16.18 -26.31 -3.31
N ASN A 82 -17.20 -27.15 -3.20
CA ASN A 82 -18.23 -27.28 -4.21
C ASN A 82 -19.34 -26.24 -4.02
N TYR A 83 -19.54 -25.38 -4.99
CA TYR A 83 -20.68 -24.46 -5.03
C TYR A 83 -20.98 -24.04 -6.48
N PHE A 84 -22.22 -23.70 -6.73
CA PHE A 84 -22.76 -23.39 -8.02
C PHE A 84 -22.90 -21.87 -8.17
N TYR A 85 -22.07 -21.26 -9.03
CA TYR A 85 -22.19 -19.84 -9.34
C TYR A 85 -21.61 -19.54 -10.75
N PRO A 86 -22.15 -18.55 -11.52
CA PRO A 86 -21.71 -18.31 -12.89
C PRO A 86 -20.24 -17.95 -13.05
N ASP A 87 -19.62 -17.32 -12.06
CA ASP A 87 -18.19 -16.95 -12.05
C ASP A 87 -17.26 -18.10 -11.63
N ASN A 88 -17.83 -19.23 -11.23
CA ASN A 88 -17.12 -20.45 -10.85
C ASN A 88 -17.30 -21.51 -11.93
N PRO A 89 -16.48 -21.49 -13.03
CA PRO A 89 -16.78 -22.23 -14.26
C PRO A 89 -16.80 -23.75 -14.11
N GLN A 90 -16.06 -24.29 -13.14
CA GLN A 90 -16.02 -25.74 -12.87
C GLN A 90 -17.00 -26.19 -11.79
N ASN A 91 -17.79 -25.26 -11.21
CA ASN A 91 -18.73 -25.49 -10.12
C ASN A 91 -18.08 -25.96 -8.79
N TYR A 92 -16.78 -25.81 -8.68
CA TYR A 92 -16.01 -25.94 -7.45
C TYR A 92 -14.82 -24.98 -7.51
N GLN A 93 -14.36 -24.57 -6.35
CA GLN A 93 -13.12 -23.81 -6.17
C GLN A 93 -12.08 -24.74 -5.58
N ILE A 94 -10.88 -24.75 -6.17
CA ILE A 94 -9.74 -25.46 -5.57
C ILE A 94 -9.16 -24.56 -4.48
N SER A 95 -9.17 -25.07 -3.25
CA SER A 95 -8.74 -24.38 -2.03
C SER A 95 -8.08 -25.37 -1.07
N GLN A 96 -7.84 -25.00 0.17
CA GLN A 96 -7.28 -25.89 1.20
C GLN A 96 -8.11 -25.77 2.48
N LEU A 97 -8.76 -26.84 2.90
CA LEU A 97 -9.50 -26.86 4.16
C LEU A 97 -8.77 -27.64 5.26
N TYR A 98 -8.38 -28.87 4.96
CA TYR A 98 -7.88 -29.78 6.00
C TYR A 98 -6.41 -29.62 6.30
N LEU A 99 -5.59 -29.30 5.29
CA LEU A 99 -4.15 -29.16 5.41
C LEU A 99 -3.66 -27.88 4.71
N PRO A 100 -4.00 -26.70 5.25
CA PRO A 100 -3.53 -25.42 4.72
C PRO A 100 -2.01 -25.32 4.83
N ILE A 101 -1.42 -24.49 3.97
CA ILE A 101 0.02 -24.35 3.88
C ILE A 101 0.67 -23.74 5.14
N CYS A 102 -0.03 -22.85 5.85
CA CYS A 102 0.50 -22.23 7.06
C CYS A 102 -0.53 -22.26 8.19
N ARG A 103 -0.04 -22.33 9.44
CA ARG A 103 -0.87 -22.36 10.66
C ARG A 103 -0.20 -21.61 11.81
N ASN A 104 -1.00 -21.18 12.77
CA ASN A 104 -0.58 -20.71 14.10
C ASN A 104 0.46 -19.59 14.03
N GLY A 105 0.18 -18.55 13.27
CA GLY A 105 1.01 -17.36 13.16
C GLY A 105 0.59 -16.22 14.07
N GLY A 106 1.17 -15.06 13.84
CA GLY A 106 0.80 -13.84 14.54
C GLY A 106 1.49 -12.60 14.00
N VAL A 107 0.78 -11.47 14.11
CA VAL A 107 1.27 -10.16 13.70
C VAL A 107 1.18 -9.21 14.90
N GLU A 108 2.29 -8.61 15.29
CA GLU A 108 2.32 -7.56 16.31
C GLU A 108 1.82 -6.25 15.70
N ILE A 109 0.80 -5.67 16.32
CA ILE A 109 0.26 -4.35 16.00
C ILE A 109 0.57 -3.37 17.14
N GLU A 110 0.60 -2.08 16.82
CA GLU A 110 0.73 -0.99 17.79
C GLU A 110 -0.41 -0.01 17.61
N THR A 111 -1.11 0.29 18.69
CA THR A 111 -2.23 1.25 18.76
C THR A 111 -2.01 2.23 19.90
N ALA A 112 -2.90 3.19 20.07
CA ALA A 112 -2.85 4.09 21.23
C ALA A 112 -2.93 3.34 22.57
N ALA A 113 -3.51 2.13 22.60
CA ALA A 113 -3.57 1.26 23.78
C ALA A 113 -2.28 0.46 24.04
N GLY A 114 -1.30 0.50 23.12
CA GLY A 114 -0.03 -0.21 23.21
C GLY A 114 0.10 -1.32 22.17
N LYS A 115 1.09 -2.20 22.39
CA LYS A 115 1.39 -3.33 21.51
C LYS A 115 0.52 -4.55 21.83
N LYS A 116 0.10 -5.24 20.77
CA LYS A 116 -0.70 -6.45 20.87
C LYS A 116 -0.38 -7.39 19.70
N THR A 117 -0.30 -8.67 19.97
CA THR A 117 -0.20 -9.69 18.91
C THR A 117 -1.59 -10.17 18.52
N ILE A 118 -1.91 -10.12 17.24
CA ILE A 118 -3.10 -10.71 16.65
C ILE A 118 -2.71 -12.05 16.06
N GLY A 119 -3.34 -13.12 16.51
CA GLY A 119 -3.09 -14.47 16.03
C GLY A 119 -3.56 -14.66 14.57
N ILE A 120 -2.84 -15.46 13.83
CA ILE A 120 -3.26 -16.00 12.54
C ILE A 120 -3.57 -17.47 12.76
N HIS A 121 -4.82 -17.85 12.51
CA HIS A 121 -5.28 -19.23 12.60
C HIS A 121 -4.62 -20.07 11.50
N GLU A 122 -4.77 -19.62 10.26
CA GLU A 122 -4.19 -20.28 9.09
C GLU A 122 -4.03 -19.34 7.91
N ILE A 123 -3.18 -19.77 6.96
CA ILE A 123 -3.11 -19.22 5.61
C ILE A 123 -3.27 -20.39 4.66
N HIS A 124 -4.18 -20.28 3.69
CA HIS A 124 -4.35 -21.29 2.67
C HIS A 124 -4.30 -20.70 1.27
N MET A 125 -3.92 -21.55 0.30
CA MET A 125 -3.86 -21.19 -1.11
C MET A 125 -5.19 -21.56 -1.77
N GLU A 126 -5.65 -20.70 -2.66
CA GLU A 126 -6.86 -20.95 -3.45
C GLU A 126 -6.82 -20.23 -4.80
N GLU A 127 -7.76 -20.52 -5.67
CA GLU A 127 -7.98 -19.79 -6.91
C GLU A 127 -9.08 -18.74 -6.77
N ASP A 128 -8.94 -17.58 -7.42
CA ASP A 128 -10.03 -16.60 -7.49
C ASP A 128 -11.10 -17.03 -8.50
N ALA A 129 -12.33 -16.56 -8.28
CA ALA A 129 -13.43 -16.71 -9.20
C ALA A 129 -13.39 -15.68 -10.34
N GLY A 130 -14.16 -15.87 -11.38
CA GLY A 130 -14.37 -14.88 -12.42
C GLY A 130 -15.04 -13.61 -11.90
N LYS A 131 -15.30 -12.66 -12.80
CA LYS A 131 -16.00 -11.43 -12.47
C LYS A 131 -17.38 -11.42 -13.14
N LEU A 132 -18.41 -11.10 -12.36
CA LEU A 132 -19.76 -10.83 -12.87
C LEU A 132 -19.96 -9.33 -13.04
N VAL A 133 -20.44 -8.95 -14.21
CA VAL A 133 -20.88 -7.59 -14.49
C VAL A 133 -22.38 -7.64 -14.80
N HIS A 134 -23.18 -7.08 -13.91
CA HIS A 134 -24.63 -6.98 -14.09
C HIS A 134 -24.93 -5.76 -14.96
N ASP A 135 -25.68 -5.96 -16.03
CA ASP A 135 -26.17 -4.86 -16.86
C ASP A 135 -27.36 -4.19 -16.16
N GLU A 136 -27.37 -2.86 -16.08
CA GLU A 136 -28.47 -2.13 -15.44
C GLU A 136 -29.68 -1.96 -16.35
N TRP A 137 -29.53 -2.17 -17.66
CA TRP A 137 -30.53 -1.92 -18.69
C TRP A 137 -31.15 -3.22 -19.22
N GLU A 138 -30.35 -4.28 -19.26
CA GLU A 138 -30.76 -5.59 -19.70
C GLU A 138 -30.70 -6.55 -18.50
N ASP A 139 -31.69 -7.44 -18.37
CA ASP A 139 -31.70 -8.47 -17.30
C ASP A 139 -30.71 -9.61 -17.65
N VAL A 140 -29.43 -9.22 -17.77
CA VAL A 140 -28.33 -10.12 -18.10
C VAL A 140 -27.13 -9.89 -17.21
N SER A 141 -26.33 -10.95 -17.02
CA SER A 141 -25.04 -10.88 -16.34
C SER A 141 -23.97 -11.34 -17.30
N ILE A 142 -22.95 -10.49 -17.49
CA ILE A 142 -21.79 -10.78 -18.32
C ILE A 142 -20.71 -11.38 -17.43
N VAL A 143 -20.09 -12.46 -17.89
CA VAL A 143 -19.05 -13.18 -17.13
C VAL A 143 -17.71 -12.94 -17.78
N ASP A 144 -16.74 -12.43 -17.00
CA ASP A 144 -15.34 -12.30 -17.40
C ASP A 144 -14.47 -13.27 -16.57
N TYR A 145 -13.88 -14.25 -17.25
CA TYR A 145 -13.01 -15.26 -16.64
C TYR A 145 -11.53 -14.88 -16.63
N ASN A 146 -11.16 -13.65 -16.94
CA ASN A 146 -9.77 -13.22 -16.82
C ASN A 146 -9.23 -13.40 -15.41
N ARG A 147 -10.06 -13.15 -14.39
CA ARG A 147 -9.67 -13.34 -12.98
C ARG A 147 -9.77 -14.81 -12.53
N SER A 148 -10.61 -15.64 -13.15
CA SER A 148 -10.76 -17.06 -12.78
C SER A 148 -9.42 -17.77 -12.78
N GLY A 149 -9.03 -18.37 -11.66
CA GLY A 149 -7.75 -19.03 -11.47
C GLY A 149 -6.58 -18.09 -11.15
N VAL A 150 -6.79 -16.79 -10.91
CA VAL A 150 -5.76 -15.91 -10.34
C VAL A 150 -5.42 -16.43 -8.95
N PRO A 151 -4.11 -16.56 -8.61
CA PRO A 151 -3.71 -17.11 -7.33
C PRO A 151 -4.11 -16.22 -6.17
N LEU A 152 -4.78 -16.80 -5.19
CA LEU A 152 -5.11 -16.18 -3.92
C LEU A 152 -4.41 -16.89 -2.76
N ILE A 153 -4.14 -16.14 -1.71
CA ILE A 153 -4.04 -16.66 -0.35
C ILE A 153 -5.14 -16.03 0.49
N GLU A 154 -5.78 -16.83 1.32
CA GLU A 154 -6.67 -16.37 2.37
C GLU A 154 -5.97 -16.47 3.70
N ILE A 155 -5.94 -15.37 4.44
CA ILE A 155 -5.32 -15.24 5.77
C ILE A 155 -6.44 -15.10 6.79
N VAL A 156 -6.62 -16.11 7.61
CA VAL A 156 -7.68 -16.15 8.64
C VAL A 156 -7.06 -15.77 9.98
N SER A 157 -7.52 -14.66 10.58
CA SER A 157 -7.07 -14.27 11.92
C SER A 157 -7.82 -15.00 13.02
N GLU A 158 -7.20 -15.09 14.21
CA GLU A 158 -7.93 -15.39 15.43
C GLU A 158 -8.85 -14.21 15.81
N PRO A 159 -9.94 -14.43 16.57
CA PRO A 159 -10.88 -13.36 16.97
C PRO A 159 -10.33 -12.52 18.12
N ASP A 160 -9.12 -12.01 17.95
CA ASP A 160 -8.37 -11.29 18.98
C ASP A 160 -8.63 -9.80 19.00
N MET A 161 -9.10 -9.22 17.89
CA MET A 161 -9.30 -7.78 17.77
C MET A 161 -10.55 -7.32 18.50
N ARG A 162 -10.50 -6.10 19.06
CA ARG A 162 -11.54 -5.53 19.93
C ARG A 162 -12.07 -4.16 19.46
N SER A 163 -11.41 -3.55 18.48
CA SER A 163 -11.77 -2.22 17.97
C SER A 163 -11.47 -2.08 16.49
N ALA A 164 -12.08 -1.07 15.85
CA ALA A 164 -11.76 -0.69 14.49
C ALA A 164 -10.30 -0.25 14.34
N GLU A 165 -9.72 0.42 15.37
CA GLU A 165 -8.31 0.82 15.38
C GLU A 165 -7.37 -0.39 15.29
N GLU A 166 -7.62 -1.45 16.07
CA GLU A 166 -6.85 -2.70 16.02
C GLU A 166 -6.96 -3.39 14.65
N VAL A 167 -8.16 -3.38 14.05
CA VAL A 167 -8.40 -3.95 12.71
C VAL A 167 -7.60 -3.20 11.64
N ILE A 168 -7.64 -1.87 11.65
CA ILE A 168 -6.89 -1.06 10.69
C ILE A 168 -5.39 -1.25 10.89
N ALA A 169 -4.89 -1.23 12.12
CA ALA A 169 -3.48 -1.46 12.41
C ALA A 169 -3.01 -2.84 11.92
N TYR A 170 -3.83 -3.88 12.09
CA TYR A 170 -3.54 -5.22 11.59
C TYR A 170 -3.50 -5.27 10.06
N LEU A 171 -4.50 -4.71 9.39
CA LEU A 171 -4.57 -4.72 7.93
C LEU A 171 -3.43 -3.90 7.29
N GLU A 172 -3.10 -2.74 7.85
CA GLU A 172 -1.97 -1.92 7.38
C GLU A 172 -0.64 -2.65 7.56
N LYS A 173 -0.44 -3.29 8.71
CA LYS A 173 0.76 -4.08 8.98
C LYS A 173 0.88 -5.27 8.03
N LEU A 174 -0.20 -6.02 7.85
CA LEU A 174 -0.25 -7.18 6.95
C LEU A 174 0.00 -6.76 5.51
N ARG A 175 -0.62 -5.68 5.04
CA ARG A 175 -0.40 -5.09 3.73
C ARG A 175 1.09 -4.78 3.49
N LEU A 176 1.73 -4.09 4.43
CA LEU A 176 3.14 -3.75 4.34
C LEU A 176 4.04 -4.99 4.28
N ILE A 177 3.78 -5.99 5.12
CA ILE A 177 4.51 -7.26 5.09
C ILE A 177 4.46 -7.87 3.68
N ILE A 178 3.26 -7.99 3.10
CA ILE A 178 3.04 -8.63 1.80
C ILE A 178 3.65 -7.81 0.65
N GLN A 179 3.54 -6.48 0.71
CA GLN A 179 4.17 -5.59 -0.28
C GLN A 179 5.69 -5.64 -0.23
N TYR A 180 6.29 -5.65 0.96
CA TYR A 180 7.74 -5.76 1.10
C TYR A 180 8.29 -7.10 0.59
N LEU A 181 7.55 -8.19 0.79
CA LEU A 181 7.87 -9.49 0.20
C LEU A 181 7.74 -9.51 -1.34
N GLY A 182 7.10 -8.50 -1.94
CA GLY A 182 6.79 -8.50 -3.37
C GLY A 182 5.75 -9.56 -3.76
N ALA A 183 4.99 -10.07 -2.79
CA ALA A 183 4.01 -11.12 -3.01
C ALA A 183 2.68 -10.60 -3.58
N SER A 184 2.34 -9.33 -3.34
CA SER A 184 1.17 -8.63 -3.90
C SER A 184 1.37 -7.11 -3.83
N ASP A 185 0.64 -6.36 -4.64
CA ASP A 185 0.51 -4.91 -4.53
C ASP A 185 -0.51 -4.47 -3.46
N CYS A 186 -1.39 -5.40 -3.04
CA CYS A 186 -2.38 -5.20 -1.98
C CYS A 186 -3.27 -3.96 -2.18
N LYS A 187 -3.76 -3.73 -3.39
CA LYS A 187 -4.66 -2.62 -3.71
C LYS A 187 -6.12 -2.97 -3.44
N LEU A 188 -6.74 -2.34 -2.43
CA LEU A 188 -8.14 -2.58 -2.10
C LEU A 188 -9.08 -2.10 -3.21
N ASN A 189 -8.78 -0.98 -3.86
CA ASN A 189 -9.58 -0.40 -4.95
C ASN A 189 -9.58 -1.26 -6.23
N GLU A 190 -8.52 -2.00 -6.48
CA GLU A 190 -8.41 -2.94 -7.61
C GLU A 190 -8.86 -4.36 -7.23
N GLY A 191 -9.05 -4.63 -5.92
CA GLY A 191 -9.50 -5.91 -5.39
C GLY A 191 -8.39 -6.95 -5.19
N SER A 192 -7.11 -6.56 -5.35
CA SER A 192 -5.99 -7.46 -5.07
C SER A 192 -5.76 -7.70 -3.56
N MET A 193 -6.40 -6.92 -2.71
CA MET A 193 -6.58 -7.20 -1.29
C MET A 193 -8.04 -6.97 -0.92
N ARG A 194 -8.66 -7.91 -0.21
CA ARG A 194 -10.04 -7.85 0.27
C ARG A 194 -10.08 -8.32 1.71
N ALA A 195 -10.97 -7.77 2.52
CA ALA A 195 -11.13 -8.19 3.90
C ALA A 195 -12.63 -8.35 4.22
N ASP A 196 -12.99 -9.52 4.71
CA ASP A 196 -14.29 -9.81 5.31
C ASP A 196 -14.15 -9.72 6.82
N VAL A 197 -15.08 -8.99 7.47
CA VAL A 197 -15.05 -8.74 8.91
C VAL A 197 -16.07 -9.63 9.60
N ASN A 198 -15.60 -10.51 10.47
CA ASN A 198 -16.42 -11.32 11.37
C ASN A 198 -16.50 -10.63 12.73
N LEU A 199 -17.66 -10.11 13.08
CA LEU A 199 -17.88 -9.31 14.29
C LEU A 199 -18.99 -9.91 15.16
N SER A 200 -18.76 -9.96 16.47
CA SER A 200 -19.80 -10.22 17.47
C SER A 200 -19.64 -9.28 18.67
N VAL A 201 -20.72 -9.04 19.39
CA VAL A 201 -20.74 -8.24 20.63
C VAL A 201 -21.24 -9.11 21.77
N ARG A 202 -20.59 -9.00 22.94
CA ARG A 202 -21.00 -9.64 24.18
C ARG A 202 -20.95 -8.66 25.34
N GLU A 203 -21.65 -8.97 26.45
CA GLU A 203 -21.45 -8.25 27.69
C GLU A 203 -20.01 -8.45 28.20
N ALA A 204 -19.37 -7.40 28.67
CA ALA A 204 -17.99 -7.48 29.14
C ALA A 204 -17.86 -8.52 30.28
N GLY A 205 -16.91 -9.44 30.11
CA GLY A 205 -16.69 -10.56 31.04
C GLY A 205 -17.55 -11.81 30.78
N ALA A 206 -18.43 -11.80 29.78
CA ALA A 206 -19.13 -13.01 29.37
C ALA A 206 -18.16 -14.07 28.79
N ALA A 207 -18.34 -15.34 29.17
CA ALA A 207 -17.46 -16.43 28.71
C ALA A 207 -17.71 -16.79 27.22
N GLU A 208 -18.96 -16.70 26.78
CA GLU A 208 -19.36 -17.07 25.43
C GLU A 208 -19.35 -15.86 24.50
N PHE A 209 -19.02 -16.10 23.23
CA PHE A 209 -19.13 -15.09 22.20
C PHE A 209 -20.59 -14.79 21.86
N GLY A 210 -20.85 -13.56 21.42
CA GLY A 210 -22.13 -13.18 20.84
C GLY A 210 -22.35 -13.82 19.46
N THR A 211 -23.52 -13.57 18.87
CA THR A 211 -23.81 -14.03 17.52
C THR A 211 -22.95 -13.28 16.50
N ARG A 212 -22.21 -14.05 15.70
CA ARG A 212 -21.29 -13.51 14.68
C ARG A 212 -22.07 -12.98 13.49
N THR A 213 -21.71 -11.79 13.02
CA THR A 213 -22.08 -11.23 11.72
C THR A 213 -20.84 -11.16 10.83
N GLU A 214 -20.96 -11.69 9.62
CA GLU A 214 -19.96 -11.55 8.57
C GLU A 214 -20.30 -10.32 7.72
N MET A 215 -19.38 -9.37 7.61
CA MET A 215 -19.56 -8.13 6.86
C MET A 215 -18.71 -8.15 5.60
N LYS A 216 -19.36 -7.94 4.45
CA LYS A 216 -18.77 -7.95 3.11
C LYS A 216 -18.88 -6.60 2.41
N ASN A 217 -18.17 -6.46 1.26
CA ASN A 217 -18.16 -5.27 0.42
C ASN A 217 -17.48 -4.06 1.09
N LEU A 218 -16.33 -4.29 1.66
CA LEU A 218 -15.53 -3.32 2.39
C LEU A 218 -14.33 -2.90 1.52
N ASN A 219 -14.46 -1.79 0.79
CA ASN A 219 -13.53 -1.42 -0.29
C ASN A 219 -12.46 -0.40 0.14
N SER A 220 -12.42 -0.02 1.42
CA SER A 220 -11.39 0.86 1.97
C SER A 220 -11.26 0.68 3.48
N PHE A 221 -10.12 1.02 4.05
CA PHE A 221 -9.92 0.99 5.50
C PHE A 221 -10.92 1.90 6.24
N LYS A 222 -11.29 3.04 5.64
CA LYS A 222 -12.32 3.93 6.22
C LYS A 222 -13.69 3.28 6.22
N ALA A 223 -14.06 2.56 5.15
CA ALA A 223 -15.31 1.82 5.08
C ALA A 223 -15.33 0.68 6.11
N ILE A 224 -14.23 -0.04 6.28
CA ILE A 224 -14.08 -1.08 7.31
C ILE A 224 -14.31 -0.51 8.71
N ALA A 225 -13.66 0.61 9.05
CA ALA A 225 -13.83 1.24 10.35
C ALA A 225 -15.30 1.66 10.62
N ARG A 226 -15.94 2.32 9.64
CA ARG A 226 -17.36 2.72 9.77
C ARG A 226 -18.30 1.51 9.90
N ALA A 227 -18.02 0.47 9.12
CA ALA A 227 -18.82 -0.75 9.15
C ALA A 227 -18.74 -1.44 10.52
N ILE A 228 -17.57 -1.51 11.13
CA ILE A 228 -17.36 -2.09 12.47
C ILE A 228 -18.15 -1.28 13.50
N GLU A 229 -18.05 0.04 13.51
CA GLU A 229 -18.76 0.88 14.47
C GLU A 229 -20.28 0.81 14.28
N GLY A 230 -20.76 0.83 13.05
CA GLY A 230 -22.18 0.70 12.72
C GLY A 230 -22.75 -0.65 13.14
N GLU A 231 -22.06 -1.74 12.86
CA GLU A 231 -22.50 -3.08 13.24
C GLU A 231 -22.43 -3.31 14.74
N ARG A 232 -21.39 -2.80 15.41
CA ARG A 232 -21.28 -2.81 16.86
C ARG A 232 -22.49 -2.13 17.52
N ALA A 233 -22.83 -0.91 17.06
CA ALA A 233 -23.97 -0.18 17.60
C ALA A 233 -25.29 -0.93 17.40
N ARG A 234 -25.50 -1.50 16.21
CA ARG A 234 -26.69 -2.31 15.88
C ARG A 234 -26.83 -3.56 16.80
N GLN A 235 -25.73 -4.29 17.01
CA GLN A 235 -25.78 -5.48 17.86
C GLN A 235 -26.02 -5.13 19.34
N ILE A 236 -25.46 -4.03 19.85
CA ILE A 236 -25.73 -3.55 21.21
C ILE A 236 -27.23 -3.24 21.37
N GLU A 237 -27.83 -2.50 20.42
CA GLU A 237 -29.26 -2.17 20.43
C GLU A 237 -30.12 -3.44 20.48
N LEU A 238 -29.83 -4.44 19.67
CA LEU A 238 -30.54 -5.71 19.69
C LEU A 238 -30.41 -6.46 21.02
N ILE A 239 -29.21 -6.46 21.61
CA ILE A 239 -28.98 -7.08 22.93
C ILE A 239 -29.79 -6.37 24.02
N GLU A 240 -29.81 -5.03 24.00
CA GLU A 240 -30.57 -4.23 24.99
C GLU A 240 -32.08 -4.40 24.83
N GLU A 241 -32.56 -4.58 23.62
CA GLU A 241 -33.96 -4.91 23.33
C GLU A 241 -34.33 -6.38 23.64
N GLY A 242 -33.36 -7.21 24.02
CA GLY A 242 -33.56 -8.64 24.28
C GLY A 242 -33.88 -9.49 23.01
N LYS A 243 -33.54 -8.92 21.83
CA LYS A 243 -33.69 -9.59 20.55
C LYS A 243 -32.49 -10.48 20.26
N LYS A 244 -32.73 -11.67 19.74
CA LYS A 244 -31.66 -12.52 19.17
C LYS A 244 -31.46 -12.16 17.71
N ASP A 245 -30.24 -11.79 17.34
CA ASP A 245 -29.89 -11.71 15.92
C ASP A 245 -29.44 -13.08 15.45
N PRO A 246 -30.09 -13.70 14.45
CA PRO A 246 -29.56 -14.90 13.85
C PRO A 246 -28.26 -14.55 13.10
N TRP A 247 -27.32 -15.50 13.08
CA TRP A 247 -26.10 -15.33 12.30
C TRP A 247 -26.45 -14.98 10.84
N LYS A 248 -25.84 -13.89 10.31
CA LYS A 248 -26.13 -13.38 8.96
C LYS A 248 -24.86 -12.85 8.31
N THR A 249 -24.77 -13.04 7.01
CA THR A 249 -23.88 -12.25 6.15
C THR A 249 -24.59 -10.94 5.82
N ARG A 250 -23.90 -9.82 6.01
CA ARG A 250 -24.39 -8.47 5.74
C ARG A 250 -23.47 -7.76 4.75
N ARG A 251 -24.07 -6.99 3.85
CA ARG A 251 -23.36 -6.11 2.92
C ARG A 251 -23.36 -4.70 3.47
N TRP A 252 -22.19 -4.08 3.52
CA TRP A 252 -22.05 -2.66 3.88
C TRP A 252 -22.37 -1.76 2.68
N ASP A 253 -23.14 -0.70 2.89
CA ASP A 253 -23.39 0.39 1.96
C ASP A 253 -22.74 1.65 2.54
N ASP A 254 -21.60 2.02 1.99
CA ASP A 254 -20.79 3.13 2.50
C ASP A 254 -21.44 4.50 2.31
N ASN A 255 -22.30 4.65 1.28
CA ASN A 255 -23.03 5.89 1.02
C ASN A 255 -24.18 6.10 2.01
N LYS A 256 -24.80 5.01 2.47
CA LYS A 256 -25.90 5.04 3.43
C LYS A 256 -25.43 4.83 4.87
N GLU A 257 -24.17 4.57 5.07
CA GLU A 257 -23.57 4.20 6.37
C GLU A 257 -24.40 3.13 7.10
N SER A 258 -24.86 2.13 6.38
CA SER A 258 -25.72 1.07 6.91
C SER A 258 -25.42 -0.28 6.27
N SER A 259 -25.73 -1.35 7.00
CA SER A 259 -25.60 -2.71 6.51
C SER A 259 -26.95 -3.33 6.19
N HIS A 260 -27.00 -4.17 5.15
CA HIS A 260 -28.20 -4.90 4.74
C HIS A 260 -27.93 -6.40 4.80
N ALA A 261 -28.87 -7.17 5.35
CA ALA A 261 -28.78 -8.64 5.33
C ALA A 261 -28.80 -9.15 3.90
N MET A 262 -27.86 -10.02 3.55
CA MET A 262 -27.80 -10.65 2.23
C MET A 262 -28.60 -11.95 2.20
N ARG A 263 -28.25 -12.92 3.04
CA ARG A 263 -28.92 -14.22 3.18
C ARG A 263 -28.85 -14.68 4.63
N SER A 264 -29.83 -15.48 5.07
CA SER A 264 -29.71 -16.20 6.34
C SER A 264 -28.92 -17.48 6.12
N LYS A 265 -28.20 -17.98 7.15
CA LYS A 265 -27.49 -19.26 7.10
C LYS A 265 -28.42 -20.49 7.19
N GLU A 266 -29.72 -20.32 7.24
CA GLU A 266 -30.64 -21.45 7.00
C GLU A 266 -30.43 -22.04 5.60
N ASP A 267 -29.85 -21.24 4.68
CA ASP A 267 -29.34 -21.65 3.37
C ASP A 267 -27.80 -21.88 3.33
N ALA A 268 -27.16 -22.15 4.48
CA ALA A 268 -25.71 -22.42 4.48
C ALA A 268 -25.44 -23.62 3.58
N GLN A 269 -24.82 -23.36 2.45
CA GLN A 269 -24.45 -24.43 1.52
C GLN A 269 -23.45 -25.33 2.21
N ASP A 270 -23.76 -26.62 2.31
CA ASP A 270 -22.76 -27.64 2.58
C ASP A 270 -21.88 -27.74 1.34
N TYR A 271 -20.67 -27.18 1.45
CA TYR A 271 -19.70 -27.19 0.35
C TYR A 271 -19.17 -28.58 0.02
N ARG A 272 -19.52 -29.63 0.79
CA ARG A 272 -19.15 -31.02 0.54
C ARG A 272 -17.69 -31.16 0.13
N TYR A 273 -16.79 -30.62 0.97
CA TYR A 273 -15.37 -30.68 0.72
C TYR A 273 -14.86 -32.11 0.58
N PHE A 274 -14.00 -32.33 -0.42
CA PHE A 274 -13.20 -33.54 -0.56
C PHE A 274 -11.85 -33.23 -1.19
N PRO A 275 -10.82 -34.08 -1.02
CA PRO A 275 -9.51 -33.84 -1.60
C PRO A 275 -9.56 -33.66 -3.11
N GLU A 276 -8.82 -32.66 -3.64
CA GLU A 276 -8.68 -32.45 -5.08
C GLU A 276 -7.91 -33.64 -5.70
N PRO A 277 -8.56 -34.47 -6.53
CA PRO A 277 -7.94 -35.70 -7.04
C PRO A 277 -6.89 -35.46 -8.13
N ASP A 278 -6.96 -34.30 -8.81
CA ASP A 278 -6.09 -33.98 -9.95
C ASP A 278 -4.80 -33.27 -9.52
N LEU A 279 -4.65 -32.98 -8.24
CA LEU A 279 -3.42 -32.40 -7.66
C LEU A 279 -2.82 -33.35 -6.62
N VAL A 280 -1.56 -33.67 -6.82
CA VAL A 280 -0.80 -34.40 -5.80
C VAL A 280 -0.53 -33.52 -4.56
N PRO A 281 -0.41 -34.11 -3.37
CA PRO A 281 -0.01 -33.38 -2.19
C PRO A 281 1.31 -32.61 -2.40
N VAL A 282 1.39 -31.42 -1.82
CA VAL A 282 2.60 -30.61 -1.86
C VAL A 282 3.49 -31.01 -0.68
N VAL A 283 4.68 -31.53 -0.98
CA VAL A 283 5.67 -31.89 0.03
C VAL A 283 6.73 -30.78 0.09
N ILE A 284 6.82 -30.12 1.22
CA ILE A 284 7.72 -28.98 1.45
C ILE A 284 8.85 -29.44 2.35
N SER A 285 10.09 -29.48 1.82
CA SER A 285 11.26 -29.86 2.59
C SER A 285 11.82 -28.68 3.42
N ASP A 286 12.60 -28.99 4.45
CA ASP A 286 13.29 -27.99 5.24
C ASP A 286 14.22 -27.12 4.38
N GLU A 287 14.91 -27.72 3.39
CA GLU A 287 15.75 -26.97 2.46
C GLU A 287 14.96 -25.99 1.60
N TRP A 288 13.71 -26.31 1.26
CA TRP A 288 12.87 -25.39 0.52
C TRP A 288 12.42 -24.22 1.40
N ILE A 289 12.03 -24.49 2.63
CA ILE A 289 11.69 -23.46 3.62
C ILE A 289 12.88 -22.51 3.84
N GLU A 290 14.08 -23.06 4.09
CA GLU A 290 15.28 -22.24 4.31
C GLU A 290 15.66 -21.41 3.07
N ARG A 291 15.48 -21.93 1.85
CA ARG A 291 15.68 -21.12 0.63
C ARG A 291 14.70 -19.95 0.52
N VAL A 292 13.45 -20.16 0.86
CA VAL A 292 12.45 -19.07 0.85
C VAL A 292 12.78 -18.05 1.92
N LYS A 293 13.12 -18.49 3.12
CA LYS A 293 13.52 -17.64 4.23
C LYS A 293 14.77 -16.79 3.91
N ALA A 294 15.77 -17.37 3.29
CA ALA A 294 17.01 -16.68 2.89
C ALA A 294 16.79 -15.62 1.79
N ARG A 295 15.69 -15.68 1.07
CA ARG A 295 15.32 -14.70 0.03
C ARG A 295 14.43 -13.58 0.54
N GLN A 296 13.98 -13.63 1.79
CA GLN A 296 13.18 -12.56 2.36
C GLN A 296 13.96 -11.25 2.36
N PRO A 297 13.38 -10.15 1.88
CA PRO A 297 14.02 -8.86 1.97
C PRO A 297 14.04 -8.35 3.41
N GLU A 298 14.83 -7.31 3.65
CA GLU A 298 14.72 -6.54 4.89
C GLU A 298 13.30 -5.95 5.00
N MET A 299 12.63 -6.24 6.12
CA MET A 299 11.25 -5.86 6.33
C MET A 299 11.14 -4.41 6.81
N ARG A 300 9.93 -3.86 6.70
CA ARG A 300 9.63 -2.46 7.04
C ARG A 300 10.14 -2.04 8.41
N ASP A 301 9.97 -2.87 9.44
CA ASP A 301 10.35 -2.52 10.81
C ASP A 301 11.87 -2.47 11.00
N GLU A 302 12.59 -3.35 10.34
CA GLU A 302 14.06 -3.34 10.31
C GLU A 302 14.58 -2.09 9.59
N LYS A 303 13.98 -1.75 8.41
CA LYS A 303 14.29 -0.51 7.70
C LYS A 303 14.00 0.74 8.52
N LEU A 304 12.88 0.75 9.26
CA LEU A 304 12.50 1.88 10.11
C LEU A 304 13.57 2.17 11.18
N ILE A 305 14.10 1.14 11.80
CA ILE A 305 15.20 1.25 12.77
C ILE A 305 16.47 1.71 12.04
N ARG A 306 16.86 1.04 10.96
CA ARG A 306 18.06 1.35 10.19
C ARG A 306 18.06 2.79 9.66
N TYR A 307 16.94 3.31 9.16
CA TYR A 307 16.86 4.68 8.66
C TYR A 307 17.11 5.74 9.76
N GLN A 308 16.71 5.45 10.98
CA GLN A 308 17.01 6.31 12.12
C GLN A 308 18.47 6.18 12.57
N ASP A 309 18.98 4.97 12.69
CA ASP A 309 20.30 4.70 13.26
C ASP A 309 21.44 4.99 12.27
N GLU A 310 21.36 4.50 11.03
CA GLU A 310 22.43 4.66 10.04
C GLU A 310 22.35 5.97 9.27
N PHE A 311 21.12 6.38 8.85
CA PHE A 311 20.95 7.59 8.05
C PHE A 311 20.64 8.83 8.90
N GLY A 312 20.37 8.65 10.20
CA GLY A 312 20.05 9.70 11.14
C GLY A 312 18.80 10.49 10.75
N LEU A 313 17.80 9.81 10.19
CA LEU A 313 16.52 10.42 9.84
C LEU A 313 15.65 10.61 11.08
N PRO A 314 14.84 11.67 11.14
CA PRO A 314 13.77 11.77 12.14
C PRO A 314 12.82 10.58 12.03
N LYS A 315 12.25 10.13 13.17
CA LYS A 315 11.28 9.02 13.21
C LYS A 315 10.13 9.24 12.21
N TYR A 316 9.58 10.43 12.17
CA TYR A 316 8.48 10.80 11.26
C TYR A 316 8.84 10.58 9.78
N ASP A 317 10.01 11.04 9.34
CA ASP A 317 10.47 10.86 7.95
C ASP A 317 10.68 9.37 7.64
N ALA A 318 11.32 8.64 8.57
CA ALA A 318 11.55 7.21 8.42
C ALA A 318 10.22 6.42 8.35
N GLU A 319 9.21 6.78 9.14
CA GLU A 319 7.88 6.16 9.10
C GLU A 319 7.20 6.36 7.74
N ILE A 320 7.25 7.55 7.15
CA ILE A 320 6.65 7.83 5.85
C ILE A 320 7.40 7.11 4.74
N LEU A 321 8.73 7.19 4.71
CA LEU A 321 9.54 6.54 3.69
C LEU A 321 9.41 5.02 3.72
N THR A 322 9.29 4.42 4.89
CA THR A 322 9.10 2.97 5.04
C THR A 322 7.64 2.54 4.99
N GLY A 323 6.71 3.48 5.03
CA GLY A 323 5.27 3.24 4.94
C GLY A 323 4.78 2.84 3.54
N ASP A 324 5.64 2.98 2.53
CA ASP A 324 5.41 2.48 1.18
C ASP A 324 6.73 1.96 0.59
N LYS A 325 6.68 0.76 0.01
CA LYS A 325 7.86 0.10 -0.55
C LYS A 325 8.51 0.91 -1.69
N SER A 326 7.70 1.58 -2.51
CA SER A 326 8.21 2.38 -3.64
C SER A 326 9.00 3.59 -3.15
N PHE A 327 8.58 4.22 -2.06
CA PHE A 327 9.37 5.28 -1.42
C PHE A 327 10.66 4.75 -0.81
N ALA A 328 10.60 3.60 -0.12
CA ALA A 328 11.80 3.01 0.47
C ALA A 328 12.83 2.64 -0.61
N ASP A 329 12.39 2.00 -1.69
CA ASP A 329 13.26 1.60 -2.80
C ASP A 329 13.88 2.83 -3.51
N LEU A 330 13.09 3.87 -3.79
CA LEU A 330 13.56 5.13 -4.37
C LEU A 330 14.58 5.83 -3.47
N PHE A 331 14.26 5.91 -2.17
CA PHE A 331 15.12 6.54 -1.17
C PHE A 331 16.48 5.84 -1.07
N GLU A 332 16.47 4.52 -0.88
CA GLU A 332 17.71 3.74 -0.75
C GLU A 332 18.57 3.82 -2.00
N ALA A 333 17.97 3.66 -3.18
CA ALA A 333 18.70 3.73 -4.44
C ALA A 333 19.33 5.12 -4.67
N ALA A 334 18.58 6.20 -4.50
CA ALA A 334 19.09 7.55 -4.69
C ALA A 334 20.13 7.93 -3.62
N ALA A 335 19.90 7.55 -2.36
CA ALA A 335 20.83 7.80 -1.25
C ALA A 335 22.17 7.05 -1.43
N ALA A 336 22.12 5.82 -1.95
CA ALA A 336 23.32 5.04 -2.26
C ALA A 336 24.16 5.69 -3.36
N ILE A 337 23.53 6.34 -4.35
CA ILE A 337 24.22 7.01 -5.45
C ILE A 337 24.91 8.30 -4.99
N CYS A 338 24.19 9.20 -4.31
CA CYS A 338 24.75 10.53 -3.94
C CYS A 338 25.38 10.59 -2.55
N GLY A 339 25.21 9.56 -1.71
CA GLY A 339 25.75 9.54 -0.33
C GLY A 339 25.11 10.57 0.61
N LYS A 340 23.93 11.10 0.30
CA LYS A 340 23.28 12.21 1.02
C LYS A 340 21.85 11.84 1.48
N PRO A 341 21.68 10.85 2.36
CA PRO A 341 20.34 10.32 2.70
C PRO A 341 19.37 11.40 3.22
N LYS A 342 19.82 12.33 4.07
CA LYS A 342 18.96 13.42 4.58
C LYS A 342 18.44 14.35 3.49
N LYS A 343 19.26 14.63 2.48
CA LYS A 343 18.85 15.47 1.36
C LYS A 343 17.84 14.74 0.45
N VAL A 344 18.11 13.46 0.15
CA VAL A 344 17.19 12.61 -0.61
C VAL A 344 15.85 12.51 0.11
N SER A 345 15.86 12.21 1.43
CA SER A 345 14.66 12.21 2.24
C SER A 345 13.85 13.51 2.09
N ASN A 346 14.50 14.67 2.24
CA ASN A 346 13.82 15.95 2.10
C ASN A 346 13.17 16.14 0.71
N TRP A 347 13.83 15.74 -0.38
CA TRP A 347 13.26 15.83 -1.73
C TRP A 347 12.06 14.92 -1.92
N ILE A 348 12.10 13.71 -1.36
CA ILE A 348 10.95 12.80 -1.41
C ILE A 348 9.79 13.37 -0.56
N MET A 349 10.06 13.76 0.68
CA MET A 349 9.07 14.24 1.63
C MET A 349 8.38 15.54 1.19
N THR A 350 9.09 16.42 0.52
CA THR A 350 8.55 17.74 0.11
C THR A 350 8.06 17.74 -1.33
N GLU A 351 8.92 17.45 -2.29
CA GLU A 351 8.62 17.65 -3.70
C GLU A 351 7.97 16.42 -4.36
N THR A 352 8.50 15.20 -4.08
CA THR A 352 7.91 13.99 -4.69
C THR A 352 6.48 13.78 -4.20
N ILE A 353 6.23 13.83 -2.89
CA ILE A 353 4.89 13.67 -2.31
C ILE A 353 3.94 14.78 -2.79
N ARG A 354 4.44 16.04 -2.90
CA ARG A 354 3.64 17.14 -3.46
C ARG A 354 3.19 16.85 -4.88
N LEU A 355 4.11 16.45 -5.75
CA LEU A 355 3.81 16.18 -7.16
C LEU A 355 2.91 14.96 -7.35
N LEU A 356 3.09 13.89 -6.57
CA LEU A 356 2.18 12.75 -6.56
C LEU A 356 0.76 13.20 -6.23
N LYS A 357 0.60 13.99 -5.16
CA LYS A 357 -0.71 14.49 -4.73
C LYS A 357 -1.36 15.42 -5.77
N GLU A 358 -0.58 16.32 -6.37
CA GLU A 358 -1.07 17.23 -7.42
C GLU A 358 -1.50 16.52 -8.70
N ASN A 359 -0.90 15.36 -8.99
CA ASN A 359 -1.24 14.56 -10.17
C ASN A 359 -2.14 13.36 -9.86
N GLU A 360 -2.65 13.24 -8.64
CA GLU A 360 -3.50 12.12 -8.17
C GLU A 360 -2.86 10.75 -8.42
N MET A 361 -1.55 10.66 -8.18
CA MET A 361 -0.74 9.44 -8.40
C MET A 361 -0.37 8.77 -7.08
N ASP A 362 -0.32 7.46 -7.10
CA ASP A 362 0.21 6.64 -6.02
C ASP A 362 1.75 6.49 -6.13
N PRO A 363 2.47 6.17 -5.04
CA PRO A 363 3.92 6.02 -5.05
C PRO A 363 4.46 4.98 -6.04
N ASP A 364 3.72 3.91 -6.31
CA ASP A 364 4.08 2.86 -7.28
C ASP A 364 4.02 3.34 -8.75
N GLN A 365 3.46 4.51 -8.98
CA GLN A 365 3.35 5.13 -10.31
C GLN A 365 4.53 6.08 -10.62
N ILE A 366 5.49 6.24 -9.72
CA ILE A 366 6.73 6.98 -9.97
C ILE A 366 7.46 6.36 -11.15
N ARG A 367 7.85 7.20 -12.13
CA ARG A 367 8.51 6.78 -13.38
C ARG A 367 9.94 7.26 -13.51
N PHE A 368 10.32 8.32 -12.79
CA PHE A 368 11.68 8.84 -12.87
C PHE A 368 12.67 7.94 -12.13
N SER A 369 13.89 7.92 -12.61
CA SER A 369 14.96 7.09 -12.07
C SER A 369 15.57 7.63 -10.78
N PRO A 370 16.02 6.79 -9.85
CA PRO A 370 16.76 7.19 -8.66
C PRO A 370 18.05 7.96 -9.00
N GLU A 371 18.68 7.66 -10.14
CA GLU A 371 19.87 8.32 -10.65
C GLU A 371 19.62 9.80 -10.93
N HIS A 372 18.48 10.13 -11.54
CA HIS A 372 18.13 11.51 -11.85
C HIS A 372 17.75 12.30 -10.58
N LEU A 373 17.10 11.66 -9.60
CA LEU A 373 16.91 12.27 -8.29
C LEU A 373 18.25 12.56 -7.60
N ALA A 374 19.16 11.60 -7.59
CA ALA A 374 20.48 11.74 -6.97
C ALA A 374 21.30 12.87 -7.61
N LYS A 375 21.34 12.93 -8.95
CA LYS A 375 21.99 14.03 -9.68
C LYS A 375 21.40 15.39 -9.34
N LEU A 376 20.09 15.49 -9.24
CA LEU A 376 19.42 16.74 -8.87
C LEU A 376 19.77 17.16 -7.44
N VAL A 377 19.78 16.20 -6.51
CA VAL A 377 20.22 16.44 -5.12
C VAL A 377 21.66 16.96 -5.11
N ASP A 378 22.54 16.39 -5.90
CA ASP A 378 23.95 16.83 -5.98
C ASP A 378 24.08 18.24 -6.56
N LEU A 379 23.35 18.58 -7.63
CA LEU A 379 23.32 19.93 -8.23
C LEU A 379 22.81 20.98 -7.25
N ALA A 380 21.75 20.67 -6.51
CA ALA A 380 21.17 21.57 -5.51
C ALA A 380 22.10 21.76 -4.30
N ASP A 381 22.68 20.67 -3.79
CA ASP A 381 23.55 20.68 -2.62
C ASP A 381 24.88 21.38 -2.91
N ALA A 382 25.42 21.24 -4.12
CA ALA A 382 26.62 21.96 -4.57
C ALA A 382 26.38 23.45 -4.86
N GLY A 383 25.11 23.92 -4.78
CA GLY A 383 24.76 25.28 -5.17
C GLY A 383 24.92 25.58 -6.68
N SER A 384 25.05 24.53 -7.49
CA SER A 384 25.13 24.64 -8.95
C SER A 384 23.84 25.15 -9.57
N VAL A 385 22.74 24.99 -8.89
CA VAL A 385 21.44 25.59 -9.19
C VAL A 385 20.82 26.15 -7.90
N THR A 386 19.98 27.17 -8.02
CA THR A 386 19.22 27.67 -6.86
C THR A 386 18.10 26.72 -6.50
N ASN A 387 17.60 26.75 -5.27
CA ASN A 387 16.48 25.90 -4.83
C ASN A 387 15.23 26.06 -5.72
N THR A 388 14.94 27.26 -6.19
CA THR A 388 13.80 27.53 -7.09
C THR A 388 14.00 26.82 -8.42
N VAL A 389 15.17 26.96 -9.03
CA VAL A 389 15.52 26.28 -10.29
C VAL A 389 15.52 24.77 -10.10
N ALA A 390 16.06 24.27 -8.98
CA ALA A 390 16.08 22.84 -8.69
C ALA A 390 14.66 22.24 -8.64
N LYS A 391 13.69 22.96 -8.05
CA LYS A 391 12.28 22.53 -8.02
C LYS A 391 11.66 22.52 -9.42
N GLU A 392 11.90 23.55 -10.24
CA GLU A 392 11.43 23.60 -11.63
C GLU A 392 12.02 22.45 -12.48
N VAL A 393 13.30 22.15 -12.29
CA VAL A 393 13.97 21.01 -12.94
C VAL A 393 13.37 19.69 -12.47
N PHE A 394 13.09 19.57 -11.15
CA PHE A 394 12.48 18.35 -10.61
C PHE A 394 11.10 18.08 -11.18
N GLU A 395 10.27 19.09 -11.43
CA GLU A 395 8.98 18.91 -12.10
C GLU A 395 9.13 18.30 -13.51
N LYS A 396 10.23 18.61 -14.21
CA LYS A 396 10.56 17.97 -15.48
C LYS A 396 11.08 16.56 -15.32
N VAL A 397 11.95 16.32 -14.34
CA VAL A 397 12.40 14.97 -13.97
C VAL A 397 11.21 14.09 -13.62
N PHE A 398 10.29 14.57 -12.80
CA PHE A 398 9.09 13.84 -12.38
C PHE A 398 8.21 13.40 -13.56
N LYS A 399 8.00 14.29 -14.54
CA LYS A 399 7.10 14.05 -15.68
C LYS A 399 7.75 13.28 -16.82
N GLU A 400 9.01 13.51 -17.10
CA GLU A 400 9.67 13.11 -18.36
C GLU A 400 10.94 12.27 -18.13
N ASP A 401 11.34 12.05 -16.87
CA ASP A 401 12.58 11.36 -16.46
C ASP A 401 13.83 11.89 -17.19
N ILE A 402 13.93 13.21 -17.36
CA ILE A 402 15.07 13.86 -18.02
C ILE A 402 16.32 13.81 -17.14
N ASP A 403 17.50 13.77 -17.75
CA ASP A 403 18.77 13.98 -17.03
C ASP A 403 18.89 15.44 -16.57
N PRO A 404 18.85 15.71 -15.24
CA PRO A 404 18.82 17.07 -14.73
C PRO A 404 20.10 17.84 -15.03
N GLU A 405 21.26 17.18 -15.08
CA GLU A 405 22.54 17.84 -15.37
C GLU A 405 22.59 18.30 -16.83
N ALA A 406 22.19 17.44 -17.76
CA ALA A 406 22.12 17.77 -19.17
C ALA A 406 21.13 18.91 -19.43
N TYR A 407 19.95 18.85 -18.81
CA TYR A 407 18.90 19.86 -18.94
C TYR A 407 19.33 21.21 -18.40
N VAL A 408 19.95 21.25 -17.21
CA VAL A 408 20.46 22.50 -16.60
C VAL A 408 21.52 23.16 -17.49
N LYS A 409 22.42 22.36 -18.08
CA LYS A 409 23.46 22.88 -19.01
C LYS A 409 22.84 23.41 -20.29
N GLU A 410 21.94 22.65 -20.92
CA GLU A 410 21.25 23.03 -22.17
C GLU A 410 20.45 24.32 -22.01
N LYS A 411 19.72 24.46 -20.93
CA LYS A 411 18.89 25.65 -20.65
C LYS A 411 19.66 26.80 -20.00
N GLY A 412 20.95 26.61 -19.73
CA GLY A 412 21.78 27.61 -19.08
C GLY A 412 21.23 28.03 -17.71
N LEU A 413 20.81 27.05 -16.89
CA LEU A 413 20.17 27.29 -15.57
C LEU A 413 21.17 27.25 -14.41
N LEU A 414 22.44 27.11 -14.69
CA LEU A 414 23.51 27.15 -13.67
C LEU A 414 23.48 28.48 -12.92
N THR A 415 23.79 28.40 -11.62
CA THR A 415 23.90 29.57 -10.75
C THR A 415 25.00 30.48 -11.25
N VAL A 416 24.71 31.76 -11.37
CA VAL A 416 25.70 32.79 -11.73
C VAL A 416 26.45 33.21 -10.47
N ASN A 417 27.71 32.82 -10.41
CA ASN A 417 28.65 33.19 -9.32
C ASN A 417 29.66 34.26 -9.77
N ASP A 418 29.49 34.80 -10.98
CA ASP A 418 30.34 35.90 -11.46
C ASP A 418 30.02 37.18 -10.66
N GLU A 419 30.93 37.53 -9.75
CA GLU A 419 30.80 38.68 -8.87
C GLU A 419 30.66 39.99 -9.64
N GLY A 420 31.33 40.12 -10.80
CA GLY A 420 31.24 41.30 -11.65
C GLY A 420 29.86 41.52 -12.23
N ALA A 421 29.27 40.47 -12.84
CA ALA A 421 27.93 40.52 -13.40
C ALA A 421 26.85 40.69 -12.33
N LEU A 422 27.05 40.07 -11.15
CA LEU A 422 26.15 40.25 -10.01
C LEU A 422 26.19 41.65 -9.46
N ARG A 423 27.39 42.24 -9.30
CA ARG A 423 27.59 43.60 -8.80
C ARG A 423 26.97 44.65 -9.71
N GLU A 424 27.08 44.49 -11.03
CA GLU A 424 26.44 45.36 -12.01
C GLU A 424 24.90 45.29 -11.89
N THR A 425 24.33 44.10 -11.81
CA THR A 425 22.88 43.92 -11.67
C THR A 425 22.37 44.47 -10.33
N VAL A 426 23.10 44.20 -9.22
CA VAL A 426 22.75 44.73 -7.88
C VAL A 426 22.78 46.25 -7.88
N ALA A 427 23.82 46.88 -8.46
CA ALA A 427 23.92 48.31 -8.55
C ALA A 427 22.75 48.94 -9.32
N LYS A 428 22.32 48.30 -10.40
CA LYS A 428 21.12 48.70 -11.15
C LYS A 428 19.85 48.62 -10.32
N VAL A 429 19.65 47.50 -9.62
CA VAL A 429 18.46 47.29 -8.74
C VAL A 429 18.43 48.30 -7.60
N VAL A 430 19.60 48.61 -6.98
CA VAL A 430 19.73 49.67 -5.96
C VAL A 430 19.33 51.01 -6.51
N ALA A 431 19.80 51.36 -7.71
CA ALA A 431 19.48 52.65 -8.35
C ALA A 431 17.98 52.75 -8.74
N GLU A 432 17.36 51.65 -9.12
CA GLU A 432 15.95 51.62 -9.50
C GLU A 432 14.96 51.60 -8.28
N ASN A 433 15.46 51.36 -7.05
CA ASN A 433 14.65 51.25 -5.85
C ASN A 433 15.12 52.18 -4.69
N PRO A 434 15.20 53.52 -4.91
CA PRO A 434 15.76 54.45 -3.93
C PRO A 434 14.98 54.47 -2.59
N GLN A 435 13.68 54.25 -2.59
CA GLN A 435 12.89 54.20 -1.38
C GLN A 435 13.25 53.02 -0.47
N SER A 436 13.58 51.87 -1.04
CA SER A 436 13.97 50.67 -0.28
C SER A 436 15.40 50.85 0.28
N VAL A 437 16.24 51.57 -0.41
CA VAL A 437 17.56 51.97 0.08
C VAL A 437 17.48 52.91 1.27
N GLU A 438 16.61 53.92 1.19
CA GLU A 438 16.34 54.85 2.28
C GLU A 438 15.72 54.16 3.50
N ASP A 439 14.80 53.25 3.28
CA ASP A 439 14.19 52.42 4.33
C ASP A 439 15.24 51.54 5.05
N TYR A 440 16.22 51.01 4.33
CA TYR A 440 17.32 50.24 4.91
C TYR A 440 18.21 51.13 5.77
N HIS A 441 18.62 52.31 5.28
CA HIS A 441 19.41 53.27 6.03
C HIS A 441 18.68 53.81 7.28
N ASN A 442 17.33 53.83 7.25
CA ASN A 442 16.50 54.17 8.39
C ASN A 442 16.27 53.02 9.38
N GLY A 443 17.04 51.93 9.26
CA GLY A 443 17.01 50.78 10.19
C GLY A 443 15.94 49.73 9.91
N LYS A 444 15.26 49.76 8.76
CA LYS A 444 14.34 48.73 8.35
C LYS A 444 15.07 47.56 7.65
N GLU A 445 15.71 46.70 8.41
CA GLU A 445 16.51 45.57 7.87
C GLU A 445 15.75 44.69 6.86
N LYS A 446 14.42 44.59 6.92
CA LYS A 446 13.60 43.83 5.97
C LYS A 446 13.66 44.41 4.55
N ALA A 447 14.06 45.67 4.35
CA ALA A 447 14.19 46.29 3.01
C ALA A 447 15.26 45.62 2.17
N ILE A 448 16.32 45.07 2.78
CA ILE A 448 17.34 44.32 2.06
C ILE A 448 16.78 43.06 1.41
N GLY A 449 15.84 42.40 2.06
CA GLY A 449 15.17 41.22 1.52
C GLY A 449 14.36 41.51 0.25
N PHE A 450 13.76 42.71 0.16
CA PHE A 450 13.10 43.15 -1.06
C PHE A 450 14.12 43.38 -2.21
N LEU A 451 15.24 44.01 -1.94
CA LEU A 451 16.31 44.26 -2.93
C LEU A 451 16.94 42.94 -3.41
N VAL A 452 17.14 41.96 -2.51
CA VAL A 452 17.55 40.59 -2.89
C VAL A 452 16.51 39.99 -3.84
N GLY A 453 15.22 40.09 -3.51
CA GLY A 453 14.13 39.57 -4.35
C GLY A 453 14.09 40.20 -5.75
N GLN A 454 14.30 41.52 -5.87
CA GLN A 454 14.39 42.23 -7.16
C GLN A 454 15.63 41.82 -7.97
N THR A 455 16.76 41.65 -7.31
CA THR A 455 18.00 41.18 -7.97
C THR A 455 17.80 39.73 -8.47
N MET A 456 17.23 38.86 -7.65
CA MET A 456 16.89 37.48 -8.07
C MET A 456 15.96 37.48 -9.28
N LYS A 457 14.94 38.35 -9.30
CA LYS A 457 14.01 38.48 -10.43
C LYS A 457 14.73 38.97 -11.69
N ALA A 458 15.60 40.00 -11.58
CA ALA A 458 16.40 40.50 -12.70
C ALA A 458 17.35 39.45 -13.29
N MET A 459 17.90 38.60 -12.45
CA MET A 459 18.76 37.47 -12.81
C MET A 459 18.00 36.19 -13.14
N LYS A 460 16.66 36.25 -13.26
CA LYS A 460 15.77 35.10 -13.57
C LYS A 460 15.97 33.91 -12.62
N GLY A 461 16.16 34.20 -11.33
CA GLY A 461 16.35 33.17 -10.30
C GLY A 461 17.72 32.49 -10.29
N LYS A 462 18.68 32.89 -11.13
CA LYS A 462 19.97 32.21 -11.30
C LYS A 462 21.11 32.82 -10.45
N ALA A 463 20.89 33.93 -9.78
CA ALA A 463 21.90 34.53 -8.92
C ALA A 463 22.07 33.73 -7.62
N ASN A 464 23.30 33.70 -7.08
CA ASN A 464 23.56 33.16 -5.74
C ASN A 464 23.01 34.12 -4.68
N PRO A 465 21.97 33.76 -3.91
CA PRO A 465 21.33 34.67 -2.96
C PRO A 465 22.27 35.16 -1.85
N ALA A 466 23.20 34.30 -1.43
CA ALA A 466 24.15 34.64 -0.38
C ALA A 466 25.15 35.73 -0.89
N LEU A 467 25.64 35.53 -2.11
CA LEU A 467 26.57 36.52 -2.75
C LEU A 467 25.85 37.82 -3.08
N VAL A 468 24.59 37.76 -3.56
CA VAL A 468 23.73 38.95 -3.77
C VAL A 468 23.53 39.72 -2.47
N ASN A 469 23.26 39.03 -1.36
CA ASN A 469 23.09 39.67 -0.05
C ASN A 469 24.38 40.30 0.45
N GLN A 470 25.52 39.65 0.21
CA GLN A 470 26.83 40.21 0.54
C GLN A 470 27.11 41.50 -0.27
N ILE A 471 26.93 41.45 -1.58
CA ILE A 471 27.14 42.59 -2.49
C ILE A 471 26.20 43.77 -2.13
N LEU A 472 24.94 43.47 -1.81
CA LEU A 472 23.99 44.49 -1.34
C LEU A 472 24.47 45.17 -0.07
N LYS A 473 24.99 44.44 0.92
CA LYS A 473 25.54 44.99 2.18
C LYS A 473 26.80 45.83 1.96
N GLU A 474 27.56 45.58 0.90
CA GLU A 474 28.73 46.35 0.52
C GLU A 474 28.38 47.64 -0.23
N LEU A 475 27.24 47.68 -0.93
CA LEU A 475 26.79 48.80 -1.74
C LEU A 475 25.82 49.75 -1.05
N LEU A 476 25.17 49.29 0.04
CA LEU A 476 24.25 50.05 0.90
C LEU A 476 24.95 50.59 2.13
#